data_412ba5ae4b7acd49c270a96d124de292
#
_entry.id   412ba5ae4b7acd49c270a96d124de292
#
_cell.length_a   1.000
_cell.length_b   1.000
_cell.length_c   1.000
_cell.angle_alpha   90.00
_cell.angle_beta   90.00
_cell.angle_gamma   90.00
#
_symmetry.space_group_name_H-M   'P 1'
#
loop_
_entity.id
_entity.type
_entity.pdbx_description
1 polymer ?
#
loop_
_entity_poly.entity_id
_entity_poly.type
_entity_poly.pdbx_seq_one_letter_code
_entity_poly.pdbx_strand_id
1 'polypeptide(L)'
;FGLVMHQEQNPKNHITIDSIREFRELTEIKIKSKGSGLFMIGGGVPKNFIQDTVICAELLGKEVEMHKYAVQISVADSRDGACSSSTLKEASSWGKVNVTKEQMVFAEATSVLPLIVSDAYHRGEWKNRNRKNFSKIFG
;
A
#
# COMPACT_ATOMS: atom_id res chain seq x y z
N PHE A 1 10.89 13.11 17.45
CA PHE A 1 11.68 14.11 18.18
C PHE A 1 12.65 14.83 17.25
N GLY A 2 13.45 14.13 16.42
CA GLY A 2 14.46 14.76 15.56
C GLY A 2 13.91 15.82 14.61
N LEU A 3 12.73 15.61 14.01
CA LEU A 3 12.08 16.58 13.14
C LEU A 3 11.65 17.84 13.89
N VAL A 4 11.21 17.71 15.14
CA VAL A 4 10.86 18.88 15.98
C VAL A 4 12.11 19.71 16.27
N MET A 5 13.20 19.06 16.65
CA MET A 5 14.49 19.74 16.88
C MET A 5 15.01 20.41 15.61
N HIS A 6 14.90 19.72 14.46
CA HIS A 6 15.31 20.29 13.18
C HIS A 6 14.49 21.55 12.84
N GLN A 7 13.18 21.51 13.04
CA GLN A 7 12.30 22.63 12.78
C GLN A 7 12.60 23.83 13.69
N GLU A 8 12.84 23.59 14.99
CA GLU A 8 13.22 24.62 15.94
C GLU A 8 14.55 25.28 15.58
N GLN A 9 15.52 24.48 15.15
CA GLN A 9 16.84 25.01 14.74
C GLN A 9 16.82 25.68 13.35
N ASN A 10 15.86 25.36 12.50
CA ASN A 10 15.76 25.82 11.12
C ASN A 10 14.35 26.36 10.78
N PRO A 11 13.84 27.37 11.49
CA PRO A 11 12.43 27.77 11.40
C PRO A 11 12.02 28.25 10.00
N LYS A 12 12.97 28.73 9.19
CA LYS A 12 12.70 29.20 7.82
C LYS A 12 13.00 28.18 6.73
N ASN A 13 13.72 27.13 7.05
CA ASN A 13 14.11 26.10 6.07
C ASN A 13 14.18 24.72 6.73
N HIS A 14 13.04 24.16 7.03
CA HIS A 14 12.92 22.85 7.67
C HIS A 14 12.19 21.85 6.78
N ILE A 15 12.40 20.58 7.08
CA ILE A 15 11.71 19.46 6.43
C ILE A 15 10.26 19.42 6.93
N THR A 16 9.32 19.32 5.99
CA THR A 16 7.92 19.03 6.25
C THR A 16 7.53 17.70 5.63
N ILE A 17 6.60 16.99 6.27
CA ILE A 17 5.96 15.80 5.71
C ILE A 17 4.56 16.22 5.28
N ASP A 18 4.31 16.19 3.98
CA ASP A 18 3.01 16.50 3.39
C ASP A 18 2.25 15.21 3.06
N SER A 19 1.50 14.72 4.04
CA SER A 19 0.73 13.47 3.90
C SER A 19 -0.38 13.56 2.84
N ILE A 20 -0.90 14.75 2.58
CA ILE A 20 -1.93 14.96 1.55
C ILE A 20 -1.29 14.78 0.17
N ARG A 21 -0.13 15.38 -0.04
CA ARG A 21 0.64 15.24 -1.28
C ARG A 21 1.05 13.78 -1.50
N GLU A 22 1.55 13.10 -0.49
CA GLU A 22 1.92 11.68 -0.54
C GLU A 22 0.73 10.81 -0.99
N PHE A 23 -0.45 11.03 -0.42
CA PHE A 23 -1.65 10.30 -0.80
C PHE A 23 -2.09 10.61 -2.23
N ARG A 24 -1.99 11.86 -2.65
CA ARG A 24 -2.27 12.25 -4.03
C ARG A 24 -1.31 11.57 -5.01
N GLU A 25 -0.02 11.53 -4.72
CA GLU A 25 0.98 10.87 -5.56
C GLU A 25 0.73 9.35 -5.68
N LEU A 26 0.36 8.68 -4.58
CA LEU A 26 -0.05 7.28 -4.62
C LEU A 26 -1.31 7.07 -5.48
N THR A 27 -2.28 7.96 -5.37
CA THR A 27 -3.49 7.92 -6.20
C THR A 27 -3.17 8.11 -7.68
N GLU A 28 -2.24 8.99 -8.03
CA GLU A 28 -1.75 9.16 -9.39
C GLU A 28 -1.10 7.89 -9.96
N ILE A 29 -0.29 7.19 -9.14
CA ILE A 29 0.29 5.90 -9.51
C ILE A 29 -0.82 4.89 -9.80
N LYS A 30 -1.86 4.86 -8.97
CA LYS A 30 -3.02 4.00 -9.16
C LYS A 30 -3.73 4.31 -10.49
N ILE A 31 -4.03 5.58 -10.77
CA ILE A 31 -4.71 6.03 -12.00
C ILE A 31 -3.90 5.64 -13.25
N LYS A 32 -2.59 5.81 -13.23
CA LYS A 32 -1.70 5.51 -14.37
C LYS A 32 -1.35 4.02 -14.49
N SER A 33 -1.80 3.18 -13.56
CA SER A 33 -1.53 1.73 -13.58
C SER A 33 -2.66 0.97 -14.24
N LYS A 34 -2.35 0.11 -15.23
CA LYS A 34 -3.32 -0.79 -15.87
C LYS A 34 -3.83 -1.91 -14.97
N GLY A 35 -3.22 -2.12 -13.84
CA GLY A 35 -3.56 -3.09 -12.82
C GLY A 35 -2.61 -2.97 -11.64
N SER A 36 -3.08 -3.32 -10.46
CA SER A 36 -2.30 -3.21 -9.23
C SER A 36 -2.58 -4.38 -8.30
N GLY A 37 -1.60 -4.72 -7.50
CA GLY A 37 -1.72 -5.64 -6.38
C GLY A 37 -1.15 -5.02 -5.12
N LEU A 38 -1.60 -5.48 -3.97
CA LEU A 38 -1.16 -5.05 -2.65
C LEU A 38 -0.40 -6.17 -1.96
N PHE A 39 0.74 -5.83 -1.40
CA PHE A 39 1.47 -6.70 -0.49
C PHE A 39 1.73 -5.89 0.80
N MET A 40 1.01 -6.22 1.84
CA MET A 40 0.97 -5.46 3.09
C MET A 40 1.60 -6.26 4.23
N ILE A 41 2.49 -5.62 4.96
CA ILE A 41 3.14 -6.17 6.15
C ILE A 41 2.67 -5.35 7.35
N GLY A 42 1.93 -5.98 8.24
CA GLY A 42 1.22 -5.30 9.32
C GLY A 42 -0.12 -4.74 8.85
N GLY A 43 -0.50 -3.58 9.37
CA GLY A 43 -1.78 -2.92 9.10
C GLY A 43 -1.75 -1.43 9.46
N GLY A 44 -2.88 -0.89 9.91
CA GLY A 44 -3.00 0.51 10.32
C GLY A 44 -3.05 1.51 9.17
N VAL A 45 -2.51 2.71 9.38
CA VAL A 45 -2.58 3.83 8.43
C VAL A 45 -2.00 3.50 7.05
N PRO A 46 -0.81 2.90 6.89
CA PRO A 46 -0.26 2.58 5.58
C PRO A 46 -1.14 1.63 4.77
N LYS A 47 -1.80 0.68 5.43
CA LYS A 47 -2.77 -0.22 4.81
C LYS A 47 -3.94 0.57 4.20
N ASN A 48 -4.56 1.43 4.99
CA ASN A 48 -5.68 2.24 4.52
C ASN A 48 -5.24 3.21 3.43
N PHE A 49 -4.09 3.83 3.59
CA PHE A 49 -3.51 4.76 2.62
C PHE A 49 -3.43 4.16 1.21
N ILE A 50 -2.89 2.95 1.09
CA ILE A 50 -2.75 2.31 -0.22
C ILE A 50 -4.09 1.76 -0.75
N GLN A 51 -4.96 1.25 0.10
CA GLN A 51 -6.25 0.73 -0.30
C GLN A 51 -7.20 1.83 -0.78
N ASP A 52 -7.19 2.98 -0.12
CA ASP A 52 -8.09 4.09 -0.40
C ASP A 52 -7.73 4.87 -1.66
N THR A 53 -6.62 4.56 -2.32
CA THR A 53 -6.27 5.14 -3.62
C THR A 53 -7.32 4.87 -4.71
N VAL A 54 -8.07 3.77 -4.64
CA VAL A 54 -9.19 3.48 -5.54
C VAL A 54 -10.30 4.49 -5.34
N ILE A 55 -10.76 4.64 -4.10
CA ILE A 55 -11.84 5.57 -3.75
C ILE A 55 -11.44 7.02 -4.04
N CYS A 56 -10.19 7.39 -3.72
CA CYS A 56 -9.68 8.72 -4.02
C CYS A 56 -9.67 9.00 -5.53
N ALA A 57 -9.28 8.03 -6.36
CA ALA A 57 -9.33 8.17 -7.81
C ALA A 57 -10.76 8.39 -8.32
N GLU A 58 -11.74 7.64 -7.81
CA GLU A 58 -13.16 7.79 -8.15
C GLU A 58 -13.68 9.18 -7.76
N LEU A 59 -13.35 9.67 -6.57
CA LEU A 59 -13.71 11.02 -6.13
C LEU A 59 -13.08 12.11 -7.00
N LEU A 60 -11.92 11.84 -7.61
CA LEU A 60 -11.29 12.71 -8.60
C LEU A 60 -11.89 12.55 -10.02
N GLY A 61 -12.98 11.80 -10.18
CA GLY A 61 -13.64 11.55 -11.46
C GLY A 61 -12.85 10.64 -12.40
N LYS A 62 -11.99 9.76 -11.85
CA LYS A 62 -11.21 8.79 -12.62
C LYS A 62 -11.72 7.39 -12.38
N GLU A 63 -12.09 6.69 -13.45
CA GLU A 63 -12.42 5.27 -13.36
C GLU A 63 -11.14 4.45 -13.27
N VAL A 64 -11.03 3.63 -12.22
CA VAL A 64 -9.90 2.72 -12.00
C VAL A 64 -10.41 1.36 -11.57
N GLU A 65 -9.70 0.30 -11.99
CA GLU A 65 -10.00 -1.04 -11.50
C GLU A 65 -9.60 -1.18 -10.02
N MET A 66 -10.34 -1.99 -9.27
CA MET A 66 -9.93 -2.43 -7.93
C MET A 66 -8.53 -3.06 -7.95
N HIS A 67 -7.91 -3.18 -6.80
CA HIS A 67 -6.68 -3.96 -6.68
C HIS A 67 -6.96 -5.43 -6.99
N LYS A 68 -6.28 -5.99 -8.01
CA LYS A 68 -6.52 -7.36 -8.51
C LYS A 68 -6.05 -8.44 -7.54
N TYR A 69 -5.03 -8.14 -6.77
CA TYR A 69 -4.42 -9.07 -5.82
C TYR A 69 -4.18 -8.33 -4.51
N ALA A 70 -4.40 -9.01 -3.39
CA ALA A 70 -4.05 -8.47 -2.09
C ALA A 70 -3.56 -9.59 -1.16
N VAL A 71 -2.41 -9.37 -0.57
CA VAL A 71 -1.84 -10.21 0.49
C VAL A 71 -1.51 -9.34 1.67
N GLN A 72 -1.95 -9.75 2.85
CA GLN A 72 -1.61 -9.09 4.11
C GLN A 72 -1.02 -10.11 5.08
N ILE A 73 0.16 -9.80 5.60
CA ILE A 73 0.82 -10.57 6.66
C ILE A 73 0.67 -9.78 7.95
N SER A 74 0.05 -10.36 8.96
CA SER A 74 -0.13 -9.70 10.26
C SER A 74 -0.29 -10.74 11.37
N VAL A 75 0.23 -10.45 12.55
CA VAL A 75 -0.04 -11.22 13.77
C VAL A 75 -1.35 -10.78 14.45
N ALA A 76 -1.90 -9.64 14.05
CA ALA A 76 -3.08 -9.07 14.64
C ALA A 76 -4.36 -9.80 14.20
N ASP A 77 -5.28 -10.02 15.14
CA ASP A 77 -6.63 -10.48 14.84
C ASP A 77 -7.41 -9.39 14.06
N SER A 78 -8.43 -9.79 13.31
CA SER A 78 -9.26 -8.87 12.54
C SER A 78 -9.96 -7.81 13.40
N ARG A 79 -10.17 -8.07 14.68
CA ARG A 79 -10.77 -7.15 15.65
C ARG A 79 -9.76 -6.16 16.26
N ASP A 80 -8.48 -6.38 16.02
CA ASP A 80 -7.41 -5.54 16.55
C ASP A 80 -7.30 -4.24 15.75
N GLY A 81 -7.11 -3.13 16.44
CA GLY A 81 -6.84 -1.82 15.82
C GLY A 81 -5.60 -1.81 14.92
N ALA A 82 -4.65 -2.72 15.12
CA ALA A 82 -3.51 -2.90 14.24
C ALA A 82 -3.89 -3.41 12.83
N CYS A 83 -5.03 -4.08 12.70
CA CYS A 83 -5.65 -4.40 11.41
C CYS A 83 -6.65 -3.32 10.95
N SER A 84 -6.73 -2.18 11.64
CA SER A 84 -7.73 -1.13 11.43
C SER A 84 -9.17 -1.65 11.54
N SER A 85 -9.37 -2.68 12.35
CA SER A 85 -10.65 -3.40 12.49
C SER A 85 -11.27 -3.83 11.15
N SER A 86 -10.45 -4.04 10.13
CA SER A 86 -10.92 -4.47 8.82
C SER A 86 -10.05 -5.56 8.20
N THR A 87 -10.70 -6.55 7.63
CA THR A 87 -10.06 -7.61 6.85
C THR A 87 -9.98 -7.20 5.37
N LEU A 88 -9.22 -7.98 4.57
CA LEU A 88 -9.25 -7.82 3.12
C LEU A 88 -10.63 -8.09 2.54
N LYS A 89 -11.41 -8.99 3.16
CA LYS A 89 -12.79 -9.28 2.77
C LYS A 89 -13.70 -8.07 2.93
N GLU A 90 -13.54 -7.30 4.00
CA GLU A 90 -14.27 -6.04 4.18
C GLU A 90 -13.79 -4.97 3.21
N ALA A 91 -12.49 -4.86 2.96
CA ALA A 91 -11.94 -3.97 1.94
C ALA A 91 -12.52 -4.26 0.56
N SER A 92 -12.83 -5.52 0.27
CA SER A 92 -13.53 -5.93 -0.95
C SER A 92 -14.96 -5.43 -1.01
N SER A 93 -15.70 -5.45 0.10
CA SER A 93 -17.08 -4.94 0.15
C SER A 93 -17.16 -3.42 -0.08
N TRP A 94 -16.07 -2.70 0.14
CA TRP A 94 -15.91 -1.26 -0.14
C TRP A 94 -15.38 -0.96 -1.56
N GLY A 95 -15.26 -1.97 -2.42
CA GLY A 95 -14.76 -1.78 -3.79
C GLY A 95 -13.25 -1.55 -3.92
N LYS A 96 -12.47 -1.80 -2.86
CA LYS A 96 -11.02 -1.53 -2.84
C LYS A 96 -10.19 -2.69 -3.41
N VAL A 97 -10.63 -3.93 -3.20
CA VAL A 97 -9.91 -5.16 -3.55
C VAL A 97 -10.86 -6.17 -4.18
N ASN A 98 -10.40 -6.92 -5.17
CA ASN A 98 -11.17 -8.01 -5.76
C ASN A 98 -11.25 -9.22 -4.82
N VAL A 99 -12.45 -9.72 -4.54
CA VAL A 99 -12.74 -10.82 -3.59
C VAL A 99 -12.04 -12.12 -3.93
N THR A 100 -11.75 -12.37 -5.19
CA THR A 100 -11.32 -13.70 -5.65
C THR A 100 -9.83 -13.98 -5.44
N LYS A 101 -9.04 -12.97 -5.10
CA LYS A 101 -7.58 -13.06 -5.03
C LYS A 101 -7.01 -12.29 -3.84
N GLU A 102 -7.66 -12.45 -2.70
CA GLU A 102 -7.21 -11.92 -1.41
C GLU A 102 -6.65 -13.02 -0.52
N GLN A 103 -5.61 -12.72 0.25
CA GLN A 103 -5.02 -13.65 1.20
C GLN A 103 -4.59 -12.95 2.48
N MET A 104 -5.21 -13.38 3.59
CA MET A 104 -4.74 -13.05 4.94
C MET A 104 -3.76 -14.12 5.42
N VAL A 105 -2.60 -13.71 5.89
CA VAL A 105 -1.58 -14.57 6.49
C VAL A 105 -1.40 -14.14 7.94
N PHE A 106 -1.99 -14.89 8.86
CA PHE A 106 -1.87 -14.65 10.30
C PHE A 106 -0.58 -15.26 10.82
N ALA A 107 0.50 -14.51 10.65
CA ALA A 107 1.83 -14.95 11.04
C ALA A 107 2.75 -13.75 11.32
N GLU A 108 3.84 -14.03 11.98
CA GLU A 108 4.91 -13.06 12.22
C GLU A 108 5.73 -12.88 10.93
N ALA A 109 5.92 -11.60 10.53
CA ALA A 109 6.47 -11.26 9.22
C ALA A 109 7.92 -11.70 9.04
N THR A 110 8.76 -11.65 10.07
CA THR A 110 10.17 -12.05 9.95
C THR A 110 10.34 -13.56 9.72
N SER A 111 9.36 -14.36 10.11
CA SER A 111 9.34 -15.79 9.86
C SER A 111 8.84 -16.15 8.46
N VAL A 112 7.81 -15.44 7.97
CA VAL A 112 7.09 -15.81 6.74
C VAL A 112 7.62 -15.07 5.52
N LEU A 113 7.96 -13.79 5.66
CA LEU A 113 8.41 -12.96 4.55
C LEU A 113 9.64 -13.51 3.81
N PRO A 114 10.70 -13.99 4.50
CA PRO A 114 11.83 -14.60 3.81
C PRO A 114 11.47 -15.80 2.95
N LEU A 115 10.52 -16.63 3.40
CA LEU A 115 10.04 -17.80 2.66
C LEU A 115 9.29 -17.38 1.39
N ILE A 116 8.38 -16.42 1.49
CA ILE A 116 7.61 -15.90 0.36
C ILE A 116 8.55 -15.25 -0.67
N VAL A 117 9.48 -14.42 -0.20
CA VAL A 117 10.44 -13.74 -1.08
C VAL A 117 11.37 -14.74 -1.75
N SER A 118 11.84 -15.75 -1.02
CA SER A 118 12.68 -16.82 -1.57
C SER A 118 11.95 -17.59 -2.68
N ASP A 119 10.72 -18.02 -2.44
CA ASP A 119 9.90 -18.71 -3.46
C ASP A 119 9.71 -17.83 -4.70
N ALA A 120 9.30 -16.58 -4.52
CA ALA A 120 9.11 -15.64 -5.62
C ALA A 120 10.42 -15.38 -6.41
N TYR A 121 11.55 -15.29 -5.72
CA TYR A 121 12.85 -15.12 -6.34
C TYR A 121 13.25 -16.32 -7.19
N HIS A 122 13.08 -17.54 -6.65
CA HIS A 122 13.45 -18.78 -7.36
C HIS A 122 12.53 -19.11 -8.53
N ARG A 123 11.25 -18.74 -8.49
CA ARG A 123 10.34 -18.84 -9.65
C ARG A 123 10.80 -17.99 -10.83
N GLY A 124 11.51 -16.91 -10.58
CA GLY A 124 12.18 -16.12 -11.61
C GLY A 124 11.28 -15.29 -12.51
N GLU A 125 9.97 -15.23 -12.28
CA GLU A 125 9.02 -14.47 -13.12
C GLU A 125 9.31 -12.96 -13.15
N TRP A 126 9.95 -12.45 -12.11
CA TRP A 126 10.37 -11.05 -12.01
C TRP A 126 11.43 -10.65 -13.07
N LYS A 127 12.18 -11.62 -13.64
CA LYS A 127 13.25 -11.37 -14.60
C LYS A 127 12.74 -10.77 -15.92
N ASN A 128 11.54 -11.17 -16.32
CA ASN A 128 10.93 -10.77 -17.60
C ASN A 128 9.97 -9.59 -17.49
N ARG A 129 9.86 -8.96 -16.31
CA ARG A 129 8.97 -7.82 -16.14
C ARG A 129 9.55 -6.53 -16.67
N ASN A 130 8.72 -5.72 -17.32
CA ASN A 130 9.09 -4.35 -17.66
C ASN A 130 9.23 -3.52 -16.38
N ARG A 131 10.38 -2.91 -16.18
CA ARG A 131 10.61 -2.00 -15.06
C ARG A 131 9.79 -0.72 -15.26
N LYS A 132 9.03 -0.35 -14.23
CA LYS A 132 8.34 0.94 -14.18
C LYS A 132 9.23 1.93 -13.42
N ASN A 133 9.39 3.11 -13.97
CA ASN A 133 10.06 4.21 -13.30
C ASN A 133 9.01 5.21 -12.82
N PHE A 134 8.65 5.16 -11.55
CA PHE A 134 7.61 6.01 -10.98
C PHE A 134 8.03 7.49 -10.91
N SER A 135 9.32 7.80 -10.83
CA SER A 135 9.77 9.21 -10.83
C SER A 135 9.41 9.93 -12.14
N LYS A 136 9.25 9.21 -13.27
CA LYS A 136 8.81 9.76 -14.55
C LYS A 136 7.30 9.98 -14.63
N ILE A 137 6.53 9.58 -13.62
CA ILE A 137 5.09 9.78 -13.57
C ILE A 137 4.76 11.21 -13.17
N PHE A 138 5.61 11.82 -12.35
CA PHE A 138 5.39 13.13 -11.73
C PHE A 138 6.22 14.27 -12.37
N GLY A 139 7.14 13.95 -13.28
CA GLY A 139 8.03 14.91 -13.96
C GLY A 139 7.56 15.31 -15.33
#